data_310cd6bc096457007f430c636567d20b
#
_entry.id   310cd6bc096457007f430c636567d20b
#
_cell.length_a   1.000
_cell.length_b   1.000
_cell.length_c   1.000
_cell.angle_alpha   90.00
_cell.angle_beta   90.00
_cell.angle_gamma   90.00
#
_symmetry.space_group_name_H-M   'P 1'
#
loop_
_entity.id
_entity.type
_entity.pdbx_description
1 polymer ?
#
loop_
_entity_poly.entity_id
_entity_poly.type
_entity_poly.pdbx_seq_one_letter_code
_entity_poly.pdbx_strand_id
1 'polypeptide(L)'
;MGGLEAEQLLIQDSRVITAMLSNSGDLGHTAMTQVSTKKTISIVYGCNGFERPNAEADYNNPGVKAPACLIMMDGADYGHGSGFLQGKGAFVAWMRWHLGGEDFRKADFVGTSGKYINGNISGQAGHWNGQCKNF
;
A
#
# COMPACT_ATOMS: atom_id res chain seq x y z
N MET A 1 -0.79 2.94 14.52
CA MET A 1 0.50 3.51 15.04
C MET A 1 1.67 3.06 14.16
N GLY A 2 2.00 1.77 14.07
CA GLY A 2 3.18 1.31 13.33
C GLY A 2 3.25 1.72 11.86
N GLY A 3 2.12 1.86 11.17
CA GLY A 3 2.10 2.37 9.80
C GLY A 3 2.58 3.82 9.70
N LEU A 4 2.14 4.68 10.62
CA LEU A 4 2.58 6.09 10.67
C LEU A 4 4.07 6.21 11.00
N GLU A 5 4.58 5.36 11.90
CA GLU A 5 6.01 5.31 12.20
C GLU A 5 6.84 4.86 10.98
N ALA A 6 6.38 3.84 10.26
CA ALA A 6 7.04 3.38 9.02
C ALA A 6 7.05 4.47 7.94
N GLU A 7 5.98 5.23 7.82
CA GLU A 7 5.90 6.37 6.90
C GLU A 7 6.87 7.48 7.30
N GLN A 8 6.95 7.82 8.59
CA GLN A 8 7.91 8.81 9.08
C GLN A 8 9.37 8.36 8.87
N LEU A 9 9.67 7.08 9.06
CA LEU A 9 10.99 6.53 8.75
C LEU A 9 11.29 6.64 7.25
N LEU A 10 10.31 6.34 6.39
CA LEU A 10 10.48 6.49 4.95
C LEU A 10 10.77 7.95 4.55
N ILE A 11 10.15 8.92 5.21
CA ILE A 11 10.37 10.34 4.95
C ILE A 11 11.75 10.78 5.41
N GLN A 12 12.12 10.43 6.65
CA GLN A 12 13.26 11.01 7.35
C GLN A 12 14.59 10.29 7.14
N ASP A 13 14.59 8.96 6.96
CA ASP A 13 15.81 8.17 6.84
C ASP A 13 16.13 7.86 5.37
N SER A 14 17.25 8.35 4.87
CA SER A 14 17.68 8.14 3.48
C SER A 14 17.96 6.68 3.12
N ARG A 15 18.20 5.81 4.11
CA ARG A 15 18.43 4.37 3.92
C ARG A 15 17.14 3.60 3.68
N VAL A 16 16.01 4.15 4.12
CA VAL A 16 14.69 3.54 3.89
C VAL A 16 14.17 4.01 2.54
N ILE A 17 14.07 3.10 1.60
CA ILE A 17 13.71 3.42 0.20
C ILE A 17 12.29 3.02 -0.17
N THR A 18 11.65 2.20 0.64
CA THR A 18 10.27 1.75 0.42
C THR A 18 9.55 1.47 1.73
N ALA A 19 8.24 1.64 1.73
CA ALA A 19 7.37 1.22 2.82
C ALA A 19 6.04 0.67 2.27
N MET A 20 5.49 -0.33 2.95
CA MET A 20 4.13 -0.79 2.74
C MET A 20 3.39 -0.75 4.07
N LEU A 21 2.43 0.15 4.17
CA LEU A 21 1.68 0.40 5.40
C LEU A 21 0.48 -0.57 5.49
N SER A 22 0.21 -1.05 6.69
CA SER A 22 -0.93 -1.94 6.95
C SER A 22 -2.01 -1.20 7.73
N ASN A 23 -3.20 -1.12 7.17
CA ASN A 23 -4.37 -0.48 7.80
C ASN A 23 -3.98 0.83 8.47
N SER A 24 -3.42 1.74 7.68
CA SER A 24 -2.87 3.02 8.14
C SER A 24 -3.40 4.18 7.30
N GLY A 25 -3.41 5.34 7.88
CA GLY A 25 -3.70 6.60 7.23
C GLY A 25 -3.43 7.74 8.20
N ASP A 26 -2.84 8.83 7.67
CA ASP A 26 -2.54 10.03 8.43
C ASP A 26 -3.80 10.88 8.62
N LEU A 27 -4.06 11.35 9.82
CA LEU A 27 -5.19 12.24 10.11
C LEU A 27 -5.05 13.61 9.46
N GLY A 28 -3.82 14.05 9.21
CA GLY A 28 -3.53 15.32 8.53
C GLY A 28 -3.50 15.22 7.01
N HIS A 29 -3.45 14.02 6.47
CA HIS A 29 -3.39 13.68 5.05
C HIS A 29 -2.24 14.36 4.29
N THR A 30 -1.16 14.69 4.96
CA THR A 30 -0.02 15.41 4.39
C THR A 30 1.29 14.63 4.42
N ALA A 31 1.42 13.61 5.28
CA ALA A 31 2.67 12.86 5.42
C ALA A 31 3.10 12.22 4.09
N MET A 32 2.19 11.56 3.39
CA MET A 32 2.50 10.92 2.11
C MET A 32 3.00 11.90 1.03
N THR A 33 2.63 13.18 1.11
CA THR A 33 3.12 14.21 0.18
C THR A 33 4.60 14.56 0.38
N GLN A 34 5.16 14.19 1.53
CA GLN A 34 6.56 14.45 1.89
C GLN A 34 7.49 13.30 1.46
N VAL A 35 6.95 12.19 0.99
CA VAL A 35 7.75 11.08 0.50
C VAL A 35 8.46 11.49 -0.78
N SER A 36 9.78 11.31 -0.82
CA SER A 36 10.61 11.62 -1.99
C SER A 36 10.17 10.81 -3.22
N THR A 37 10.23 11.44 -4.41
CA THR A 37 9.95 10.77 -5.69
C THR A 37 10.90 9.61 -6.02
N LYS A 38 12.01 9.48 -5.28
CA LYS A 38 12.97 8.36 -5.40
C LYS A 38 12.63 7.18 -4.49
N LYS A 39 11.58 7.28 -3.70
CA LYS A 39 11.11 6.25 -2.77
C LYS A 39 9.74 5.78 -3.18
N THR A 40 9.34 4.59 -2.74
CA THR A 40 8.02 4.02 -3.04
C THR A 40 7.23 3.79 -1.76
N ILE A 41 5.91 3.97 -1.83
CA ILE A 41 5.02 3.75 -0.70
C ILE A 41 3.75 3.03 -1.15
N SER A 42 3.23 2.15 -0.31
CA SER A 42 1.93 1.52 -0.53
C SER A 42 1.15 1.45 0.78
N ILE A 43 -0.17 1.48 0.68
CA ILE A 43 -1.09 1.20 1.78
C ILE A 43 -1.93 -0.02 1.41
N VAL A 44 -1.95 -1.02 2.29
CA VAL A 44 -2.83 -2.21 2.18
C VAL A 44 -3.84 -2.16 3.32
N TYR A 45 -5.12 -2.27 3.00
CA TYR A 45 -6.19 -2.18 4.00
C TYR A 45 -7.40 -3.06 3.66
N GLY A 46 -8.20 -3.38 4.67
CA GLY A 46 -9.48 -4.04 4.50
C GLY A 46 -10.61 -3.06 4.22
N CYS A 47 -11.53 -3.39 3.33
CA CYS A 47 -12.63 -2.52 2.92
C CYS A 47 -13.54 -2.08 4.07
N ASN A 48 -13.63 -2.87 5.14
CA ASN A 48 -14.40 -2.58 6.34
C ASN A 48 -13.54 -2.02 7.50
N GLY A 49 -12.25 -1.72 7.24
CA GLY A 49 -11.37 -1.10 8.21
C GLY A 49 -11.73 0.37 8.47
N PHE A 50 -11.67 0.79 9.73
CA PHE A 50 -11.96 2.19 10.09
C PHE A 50 -10.89 3.17 9.58
N GLU A 51 -9.72 2.68 9.17
CA GLU A 51 -8.64 3.46 8.55
C GLU A 51 -8.90 3.80 7.08
N ARG A 52 -9.84 3.12 6.46
CA ARG A 52 -10.11 3.26 5.03
C ARG A 52 -10.26 4.72 4.58
N PRO A 53 -11.06 5.58 5.23
CA PRO A 53 -11.21 6.97 4.79
C PRO A 53 -9.88 7.74 4.79
N ASN A 54 -9.04 7.49 5.79
CA ASN A 54 -7.74 8.15 5.89
C ASN A 54 -6.76 7.63 4.83
N ALA A 55 -6.67 6.32 4.64
CA ALA A 55 -5.83 5.71 3.61
C ALA A 55 -6.17 6.22 2.21
N GLU A 56 -7.46 6.29 1.90
CA GLU A 56 -7.96 6.81 0.62
C GLU A 56 -7.65 8.30 0.46
N ALA A 57 -7.83 9.10 1.51
CA ALA A 57 -7.54 10.54 1.49
C ALA A 57 -6.03 10.81 1.32
N ASP A 58 -5.17 10.06 2.00
CA ASP A 58 -3.72 10.19 1.89
C ASP A 58 -3.25 9.91 0.46
N TYR A 59 -3.66 8.76 -0.08
CA TYR A 59 -3.30 8.40 -1.45
C TYR A 59 -3.83 9.41 -2.48
N ASN A 60 -5.06 9.87 -2.33
CA ASN A 60 -5.71 10.77 -3.29
C ASN A 60 -5.24 12.22 -3.16
N ASN A 61 -4.45 12.57 -2.15
CA ASN A 61 -3.91 13.91 -2.05
C ASN A 61 -3.08 14.25 -3.31
N PRO A 62 -3.41 15.35 -4.03
CA PRO A 62 -2.73 15.72 -5.27
C PRO A 62 -1.26 16.10 -5.08
N GLY A 63 -0.84 16.35 -3.83
CA GLY A 63 0.55 16.59 -3.46
C GLY A 63 1.44 15.36 -3.46
N VAL A 64 0.87 14.14 -3.51
CA VAL A 64 1.65 12.90 -3.57
C VAL A 64 2.30 12.75 -4.93
N LYS A 65 3.64 12.85 -4.96
CA LYS A 65 4.47 12.74 -6.17
C LYS A 65 5.32 11.47 -6.21
N ALA A 66 5.50 10.82 -5.08
CA ALA A 66 6.19 9.53 -5.02
C ALA A 66 5.39 8.45 -5.76
N PRO A 67 6.06 7.44 -6.34
CA PRO A 67 5.39 6.21 -6.79
C PRO A 67 4.64 5.57 -5.63
N ALA A 68 3.32 5.43 -5.78
CA ALA A 68 2.45 5.02 -4.70
C ALA A 68 1.36 4.04 -5.15
N CYS A 69 1.00 3.11 -4.27
CA CYS A 69 -0.14 2.20 -4.45
C CYS A 69 -1.10 2.27 -3.25
N LEU A 70 -2.39 2.16 -3.56
CA LEU A 70 -3.47 1.97 -2.61
C LEU A 70 -4.13 0.63 -2.93
N ILE A 71 -4.11 -0.31 -1.98
CA ILE A 71 -4.52 -1.70 -2.23
C ILE A 71 -5.55 -2.11 -1.18
N MET A 72 -6.78 -2.33 -1.62
CA MET A 72 -7.88 -2.74 -0.78
C MET A 72 -8.11 -4.25 -0.88
N MET A 73 -8.30 -4.89 0.25
CA MET A 73 -8.88 -6.23 0.35
C MET A 73 -10.40 -6.06 0.43
N ASP A 74 -11.10 -6.43 -0.64
CA ASP A 74 -12.55 -6.27 -0.78
C ASP A 74 -13.28 -7.58 -0.53
N GLY A 75 -14.15 -7.56 0.49
CA GLY A 75 -14.93 -8.70 0.94
C GLY A 75 -15.44 -8.51 2.35
N ALA A 76 -16.43 -9.32 2.75
CA ALA A 76 -17.17 -9.15 4.02
C ALA A 76 -16.27 -9.22 5.27
N ASP A 77 -15.19 -10.01 5.20
CA ASP A 77 -14.38 -10.36 6.38
C ASP A 77 -13.12 -9.47 6.55
N TYR A 78 -12.97 -8.43 5.75
CA TYR A 78 -11.75 -7.61 5.76
C TYR A 78 -11.94 -6.29 6.50
N GLY A 79 -11.59 -6.29 7.80
CA GLY A 79 -11.61 -5.13 8.67
C GLY A 79 -10.21 -4.65 9.07
N HIS A 80 -10.16 -4.01 10.24
CA HIS A 80 -8.89 -3.63 10.88
C HIS A 80 -8.00 -4.88 11.10
N GLY A 81 -6.77 -4.81 10.73
CA GLY A 81 -5.82 -5.94 10.84
C GLY A 81 -5.74 -6.83 9.59
N SER A 82 -6.75 -6.85 8.74
CA SER A 82 -6.74 -7.70 7.54
C SER A 82 -5.57 -7.39 6.60
N GLY A 83 -5.23 -6.12 6.45
CA GLY A 83 -4.08 -5.71 5.64
C GLY A 83 -2.80 -6.44 6.04
N PHE A 84 -2.53 -6.58 7.33
CA PHE A 84 -1.35 -7.30 7.82
C PHE A 84 -1.53 -8.82 7.82
N LEU A 85 -2.62 -9.31 8.40
CA LEU A 85 -2.80 -10.75 8.63
C LEU A 85 -3.07 -11.52 7.33
N GLN A 86 -3.97 -11.01 6.51
CA GLN A 86 -4.46 -11.68 5.30
C GLN A 86 -3.78 -11.15 4.05
N GLY A 87 -3.30 -9.90 4.09
CA GLY A 87 -2.59 -9.23 3.01
C GLY A 87 -1.10 -9.53 2.92
N LYS A 88 -0.54 -10.40 3.77
CA LYS A 88 0.90 -10.67 3.85
C LYS A 88 1.55 -11.03 2.50
N GLY A 89 0.80 -11.64 1.59
CA GLY A 89 1.29 -11.95 0.25
C GLY A 89 1.68 -10.69 -0.54
N ALA A 90 0.90 -9.62 -0.42
CA ALA A 90 1.21 -8.34 -1.05
C ALA A 90 2.47 -7.71 -0.43
N PHE A 91 2.62 -7.77 0.90
CA PHE A 91 3.83 -7.29 1.58
C PHE A 91 5.09 -8.00 1.10
N VAL A 92 5.06 -9.34 1.08
CA VAL A 92 6.21 -10.13 0.60
C VAL A 92 6.54 -9.79 -0.85
N ALA A 93 5.54 -9.74 -1.73
CA ALA A 93 5.74 -9.42 -3.13
C ALA A 93 6.31 -8.01 -3.32
N TRP A 94 5.81 -7.02 -2.58
CA TRP A 94 6.30 -5.64 -2.60
C TRP A 94 7.77 -5.55 -2.18
N MET A 95 8.13 -6.17 -1.06
CA MET A 95 9.51 -6.16 -0.57
C MET A 95 10.47 -6.89 -1.52
N ARG A 96 10.04 -8.01 -2.10
CA ARG A 96 10.85 -8.74 -3.11
C ARG A 96 11.02 -7.92 -4.39
N TRP A 97 10.04 -7.15 -4.78
CA TRP A 97 10.18 -6.22 -5.90
C TRP A 97 11.19 -5.12 -5.58
N HIS A 98 10.98 -4.36 -4.52
CA HIS A 98 11.76 -3.15 -4.25
C HIS A 98 13.14 -3.40 -3.61
N LEU A 99 13.31 -4.51 -2.90
CA LEU A 99 14.53 -4.82 -2.17
C LEU A 99 15.21 -6.12 -2.66
N GLY A 100 14.45 -7.03 -3.23
CA GLY A 100 14.93 -8.34 -3.67
C GLY A 100 15.34 -8.43 -5.14
N GLY A 101 15.19 -7.34 -5.91
CA GLY A 101 15.54 -7.32 -7.34
C GLY A 101 14.59 -8.09 -8.26
N GLU A 102 13.40 -8.46 -7.78
CA GLU A 102 12.40 -9.18 -8.57
C GLU A 102 11.51 -8.21 -9.38
N ASP A 103 12.11 -7.53 -10.37
CA ASP A 103 11.44 -6.48 -11.15
C ASP A 103 10.20 -6.94 -11.91
N PHE A 104 10.09 -8.24 -12.22
CA PHE A 104 8.90 -8.82 -12.85
C PHE A 104 7.63 -8.65 -11.98
N ARG A 105 7.77 -8.48 -10.67
CA ARG A 105 6.65 -8.24 -9.75
C ARG A 105 6.00 -6.87 -9.92
N LYS A 106 6.61 -5.96 -10.64
CA LYS A 106 5.97 -4.70 -11.03
C LYS A 106 4.61 -4.95 -11.67
N ALA A 107 4.50 -5.98 -12.50
CA ALA A 107 3.25 -6.35 -13.15
C ALA A 107 2.14 -6.79 -12.16
N ASP A 108 2.49 -7.23 -10.96
CA ASP A 108 1.52 -7.57 -9.92
C ASP A 108 0.81 -6.33 -9.33
N PHE A 109 1.44 -5.15 -9.42
CA PHE A 109 1.00 -3.92 -8.76
C PHE A 109 0.63 -2.78 -9.71
N VAL A 110 1.29 -2.69 -10.87
CA VAL A 110 1.15 -1.54 -11.78
C VAL A 110 0.37 -1.94 -13.02
N GLY A 111 -0.59 -1.12 -13.39
CA GLY A 111 -1.48 -1.37 -14.51
C GLY A 111 -2.92 -1.70 -14.06
N THR A 112 -3.69 -2.30 -14.92
CA THR A 112 -5.13 -2.55 -14.68
C THR A 112 -5.46 -4.02 -14.38
N SER A 113 -4.52 -4.94 -14.55
CA SER A 113 -4.72 -6.38 -14.44
C SER A 113 -3.75 -7.09 -13.50
N GLY A 114 -2.96 -6.34 -12.73
CA GLY A 114 -2.03 -6.91 -11.77
C GLY A 114 -2.74 -7.69 -10.67
N LYS A 115 -2.06 -8.68 -10.12
CA LYS A 115 -2.60 -9.57 -9.07
C LYS A 115 -3.21 -8.81 -7.89
N TYR A 116 -2.54 -7.73 -7.44
CA TYR A 116 -2.99 -6.92 -6.31
C TYR A 116 -3.83 -5.71 -6.72
N ILE A 117 -4.09 -5.55 -8.01
CA ILE A 117 -4.94 -4.50 -8.56
C ILE A 117 -6.35 -5.01 -8.82
N ASN A 118 -6.47 -6.21 -9.38
CA ASN A 118 -7.75 -6.80 -9.75
C ASN A 118 -7.67 -8.34 -9.78
N GLY A 119 -7.24 -8.95 -8.68
CA GLY A 119 -7.11 -10.40 -8.58
C GLY A 119 -7.84 -10.97 -7.38
N ASN A 120 -8.09 -12.27 -7.38
CA ASN A 120 -8.65 -12.96 -6.22
C ASN A 120 -7.62 -13.06 -5.10
N ILE A 121 -8.10 -12.97 -3.85
CA ILE A 121 -7.26 -13.19 -2.68
C ILE A 121 -7.06 -14.70 -2.53
N SER A 122 -5.80 -15.13 -2.58
CA SER A 122 -5.46 -16.55 -2.57
C SER A 122 -5.93 -17.25 -1.30
N GLY A 123 -6.71 -18.31 -1.46
CA GLY A 123 -7.21 -19.14 -0.35
C GLY A 123 -8.29 -18.49 0.51
N GLN A 124 -8.87 -17.36 0.06
CA GLN A 124 -9.86 -16.60 0.82
C GLN A 124 -10.98 -16.10 -0.09
N ALA A 125 -12.15 -15.82 0.50
CA ALA A 125 -13.21 -15.11 -0.19
C ALA A 125 -12.82 -13.63 -0.37
N GLY A 126 -13.25 -13.02 -1.48
CA GLY A 126 -12.95 -11.63 -1.79
C GLY A 126 -11.85 -11.45 -2.83
N HIS A 127 -11.58 -10.20 -3.15
CA HIS A 127 -10.62 -9.86 -4.19
C HIS A 127 -9.81 -8.62 -3.85
N TRP A 128 -8.68 -8.45 -4.53
CA TRP A 128 -7.88 -7.27 -4.48
C TRP A 128 -8.49 -6.18 -5.37
N ASN A 129 -8.59 -4.99 -4.82
CA ASN A 129 -9.02 -3.80 -5.55
C ASN A 129 -7.97 -2.71 -5.29
N GLY A 130 -7.07 -2.53 -6.22
CA GLY A 130 -5.94 -1.65 -6.06
C GLY A 130 -5.78 -0.64 -7.20
N GLN A 131 -4.99 0.36 -6.92
CA GLN A 131 -4.57 1.36 -7.88
C GLN A 131 -3.18 1.88 -7.53
N CYS A 132 -2.42 2.23 -8.54
CA CYS A 132 -1.08 2.79 -8.39
C CYS A 132 -0.92 4.04 -9.26
N LYS A 133 -0.02 4.92 -8.85
CA LYS A 133 0.30 6.15 -9.58
C LYS A 133 1.78 6.47 -9.52
N ASN A 134 2.24 7.28 -10.45
CA ASN A 134 3.60 7.84 -10.54
C ASN A 134 4.73 6.81 -10.76
N PHE A 135 4.42 5.63 -11.28
CA PHE A 135 5.41 4.60 -11.62
C PHE A 135 5.96 4.75 -13.04
#